data_decb74c2b3afb95ad552d8ab178d4f57
#
_entry.id   decb74c2b3afb95ad552d8ab178d4f57
#
_cell.length_a   1.000
_cell.length_b   1.000
_cell.length_c   1.000
_cell.angle_alpha   90.00
_cell.angle_beta   90.00
_cell.angle_gamma   90.00
#
_symmetry.space_group_name_H-M   'P 1'
#
loop_
_entity.id
_entity.type
_entity.pdbx_description
1 polymer ?
#
loop_
_entity_poly.entity_id
_entity_poly.type
_entity_poly.pdbx_seq_one_letter_code
_entity_poly.pdbx_strand_id
1 'polypeptide(L)'
;MKRKGLLVGLCLLCMSFLAMKKKRADRQQLTDEQSFSMILLGDPQGYIKYDINQPLFDLCTAWIADNIDQLHIKAVLCTGDLVEQNENIVRNRKMLNQTSREMWQAVSRSFERLDGKVPYIISAGNHEYGYRAAENGKTHFPEYFPFERNQAWYDCVVSDFPNREGVASLENAAFAFEDPHWGKLLVITSEFAPRDEVLAWAKDLAAKPEYADAKVIFMTHSFLRHRTAERTANEKYKIAPANYGADIWEKLVEPSKNIRMVICGHTGVPGDFEDSVAFRSDKNSAGKTVHQMMFNVQVLGGGWEGNGGDGWLRILEFMPDGKTLKVRTYSPLFGISAATKHLAHRTGAYDQFDIVFD
;
A
#
# COMPACT_ATOMS: atom_id res chain seq x y z
N MET A 1 -55.85 20.03 -16.14
CA MET A 1 -54.84 20.26 -15.09
C MET A 1 -53.80 19.11 -14.92
N LYS A 2 -53.77 18.03 -15.72
CA LYS A 2 -52.82 16.88 -15.51
C LYS A 2 -51.50 16.94 -16.32
N ARG A 3 -51.37 17.88 -17.27
CA ARG A 3 -50.12 17.97 -18.09
C ARG A 3 -49.01 18.85 -17.51
N LYS A 4 -49.29 19.77 -16.60
CA LYS A 4 -48.26 20.65 -15.99
C LYS A 4 -47.45 19.96 -14.90
N GLY A 5 -48.00 18.96 -14.18
CA GLY A 5 -47.29 18.20 -13.14
C GLY A 5 -46.26 17.24 -13.70
N LEU A 6 -46.47 16.69 -14.91
CA LEU A 6 -45.55 15.77 -15.54
C LEU A 6 -44.27 16.46 -16.06
N LEU A 7 -44.40 17.71 -16.54
CA LEU A 7 -43.23 18.47 -17.03
C LEU A 7 -42.31 18.92 -15.90
N VAL A 8 -42.86 19.29 -14.72
CA VAL A 8 -42.07 19.68 -13.55
C VAL A 8 -41.35 18.49 -12.93
N GLY A 9 -41.99 17.31 -12.89
CA GLY A 9 -41.35 16.07 -12.43
C GLY A 9 -40.21 15.63 -13.34
N LEU A 10 -40.35 15.76 -14.68
CA LEU A 10 -39.33 15.43 -15.64
C LEU A 10 -38.12 16.39 -15.55
N CYS A 11 -38.36 17.69 -15.36
CA CYS A 11 -37.28 18.67 -15.16
C CYS A 11 -36.51 18.47 -13.85
N LEU A 12 -37.19 18.10 -12.76
CA LEU A 12 -36.52 17.78 -11.48
C LEU A 12 -35.70 16.51 -11.56
N LEU A 13 -36.17 15.48 -12.28
CA LEU A 13 -35.41 14.25 -12.53
C LEU A 13 -34.19 14.53 -13.43
N CYS A 14 -34.34 15.33 -14.49
CA CYS A 14 -33.20 15.72 -15.35
C CYS A 14 -32.17 16.59 -14.60
N MET A 15 -32.58 17.46 -13.71
CA MET A 15 -31.66 18.26 -12.89
C MET A 15 -30.94 17.42 -11.85
N SER A 16 -31.58 16.41 -11.26
CA SER A 16 -30.93 15.48 -10.36
C SER A 16 -29.92 14.57 -11.09
N PHE A 17 -30.21 14.11 -12.32
CA PHE A 17 -29.24 13.37 -13.15
C PHE A 17 -28.08 14.24 -13.62
N LEU A 18 -28.31 15.51 -13.97
CA LEU A 18 -27.25 16.47 -14.32
C LEU A 18 -26.39 16.84 -13.12
N ALA A 19 -26.98 17.00 -11.93
CA ALA A 19 -26.23 17.22 -10.69
C ALA A 19 -25.41 15.99 -10.27
N MET A 20 -25.92 14.77 -10.47
CA MET A 20 -25.17 13.53 -10.26
C MET A 20 -24.04 13.38 -11.29
N LYS A 21 -24.24 13.73 -12.57
CA LYS A 21 -23.15 13.74 -13.57
C LYS A 21 -22.08 14.79 -13.25
N LYS A 22 -22.45 15.96 -12.74
CA LYS A 22 -21.50 17.00 -12.35
C LYS A 22 -20.69 16.60 -11.10
N LYS A 23 -21.28 15.87 -10.15
CA LYS A 23 -20.55 15.27 -9.01
C LYS A 23 -19.58 14.17 -9.45
N ARG A 24 -19.86 13.43 -10.53
CA ARG A 24 -18.96 12.41 -11.10
C ARG A 24 -17.77 13.01 -11.87
N ALA A 25 -17.88 14.22 -12.40
CA ALA A 25 -16.82 14.87 -13.17
C ALA A 25 -15.59 15.29 -12.34
N ASP A 26 -15.71 15.35 -11.02
CA ASP A 26 -14.60 15.68 -10.10
C ASP A 26 -13.90 14.41 -9.51
N ARG A 27 -14.27 13.19 -9.94
CA ARG A 27 -13.63 11.95 -9.49
C ARG A 27 -12.35 11.68 -10.27
N GLN A 28 -11.38 11.03 -9.60
CA GLN A 28 -10.20 10.53 -10.27
C GLN A 28 -10.59 9.57 -11.40
N GLN A 29 -9.88 9.63 -12.52
CA GLN A 29 -10.13 8.78 -13.69
C GLN A 29 -8.83 8.07 -14.09
N LEU A 30 -9.00 6.92 -14.70
CA LEU A 30 -7.91 6.26 -15.40
C LEU A 30 -7.52 7.07 -16.64
N THR A 31 -6.26 7.00 -17.04
CA THR A 31 -5.75 7.60 -18.28
C THR A 31 -6.35 6.89 -19.50
N ASP A 32 -6.59 5.58 -19.38
CA ASP A 32 -7.21 4.72 -20.39
C ASP A 32 -8.26 3.83 -19.70
N GLU A 33 -9.43 3.70 -20.30
CA GLU A 33 -10.54 2.89 -19.75
C GLU A 33 -10.22 1.38 -19.72
N GLN A 34 -9.24 0.91 -20.49
CA GLN A 34 -8.78 -0.49 -20.49
C GLN A 34 -7.68 -0.75 -19.46
N SER A 35 -7.16 0.29 -18.81
CA SER A 35 -6.21 0.13 -17.73
C SER A 35 -6.90 -0.31 -16.42
N PHE A 36 -6.11 -0.84 -15.51
CA PHE A 36 -6.54 -1.07 -14.13
C PHE A 36 -5.56 -0.39 -13.17
N SER A 37 -5.91 -0.31 -11.91
CA SER A 37 -5.03 0.29 -10.91
C SER A 37 -4.84 -0.59 -9.68
N MET A 38 -3.75 -0.32 -8.96
CA MET A 38 -3.54 -0.68 -7.56
C MET A 38 -3.31 0.60 -6.77
N ILE A 39 -3.82 0.66 -5.55
CA ILE A 39 -3.61 1.82 -4.68
C ILE A 39 -2.51 1.49 -3.68
N LEU A 40 -1.50 2.36 -3.57
CA LEU A 40 -0.43 2.21 -2.58
C LEU A 40 -0.64 3.19 -1.43
N LEU A 41 -0.79 2.65 -0.24
CA LEU A 41 -0.78 3.34 1.04
C LEU A 41 0.62 3.24 1.66
N GLY A 42 1.13 4.35 2.17
CA GLY A 42 2.32 4.36 3.01
C GLY A 42 2.02 3.90 4.44
N ASP A 43 2.98 4.08 5.33
CA ASP A 43 2.95 3.64 6.72
C ASP A 43 1.87 4.41 7.52
N PRO A 44 0.74 3.78 7.93
CA PRO A 44 -0.38 4.52 8.52
C PRO A 44 -0.22 4.83 10.01
N GLN A 45 0.86 4.41 10.69
CA GLN A 45 1.02 4.59 12.13
C GLN A 45 0.83 6.04 12.59
N GLY A 46 1.26 7.02 11.80
CA GLY A 46 1.10 8.45 12.10
C GLY A 46 -0.37 8.89 12.19
N TYR A 47 -1.25 8.26 11.41
CA TYR A 47 -2.70 8.46 11.53
C TYR A 47 -3.27 7.76 12.76
N ILE A 48 -2.77 6.57 13.08
CA ILE A 48 -3.41 5.66 14.04
C ILE A 48 -3.02 5.97 15.48
N LYS A 49 -1.79 6.45 15.72
CA LYS A 49 -1.27 6.71 17.08
C LYS A 49 -1.97 7.85 17.84
N TYR A 50 -2.68 8.72 17.14
CA TYR A 50 -3.53 9.75 17.72
C TYR A 50 -4.97 9.58 17.27
N ASP A 51 -5.92 9.52 18.18
CA ASP A 51 -7.35 9.37 17.87
C ASP A 51 -7.90 10.48 16.95
N ILE A 52 -7.38 11.70 17.12
CA ILE A 52 -7.76 12.86 16.29
C ILE A 52 -7.35 12.69 14.82
N ASN A 53 -6.34 11.89 14.51
CA ASN A 53 -5.85 11.66 13.16
C ASN A 53 -6.53 10.46 12.47
N GLN A 54 -7.13 9.53 13.22
CA GLN A 54 -7.73 8.31 12.68
C GLN A 54 -8.78 8.58 11.56
N PRO A 55 -9.62 9.64 11.66
CA PRO A 55 -10.54 9.98 10.57
C PRO A 55 -9.88 10.28 9.21
N LEU A 56 -8.59 10.65 9.19
CA LEU A 56 -7.87 10.90 7.94
C LEU A 56 -7.53 9.58 7.23
N PHE A 57 -7.16 8.55 7.95
CA PHE A 57 -6.96 7.22 7.38
C PHE A 57 -8.29 6.57 6.98
N ASP A 58 -9.33 6.76 7.80
CA ASP A 58 -10.71 6.40 7.45
C ASP A 58 -11.17 7.06 6.14
N LEU A 59 -10.82 8.31 5.91
CA LEU A 59 -11.10 9.01 4.65
C LEU A 59 -10.36 8.37 3.47
N CYS A 60 -9.09 7.98 3.65
CA CYS A 60 -8.34 7.31 2.59
C CYS A 60 -9.00 5.97 2.19
N THR A 61 -9.33 5.12 3.17
CA THR A 61 -9.97 3.83 2.88
C THR A 61 -11.39 3.97 2.35
N ALA A 62 -12.16 4.97 2.82
CA ALA A 62 -13.47 5.27 2.26
C ALA A 62 -13.38 5.76 0.81
N TRP A 63 -12.41 6.65 0.52
CA TRP A 63 -12.18 7.10 -0.84
C TRP A 63 -11.80 5.94 -1.77
N ILE A 64 -10.95 5.01 -1.31
CA ILE A 64 -10.62 3.81 -2.08
C ILE A 64 -11.88 3.00 -2.38
N ALA A 65 -12.68 2.69 -1.35
CA ALA A 65 -13.91 1.92 -1.49
C ALA A 65 -14.90 2.54 -2.49
N ASP A 66 -14.99 3.88 -2.51
CA ASP A 66 -15.87 4.64 -3.41
C ASP A 66 -15.37 4.72 -4.86
N ASN A 67 -14.09 4.38 -5.11
CA ASN A 67 -13.46 4.49 -6.42
C ASN A 67 -13.04 3.13 -7.02
N ILE A 68 -13.40 2.00 -6.41
CA ILE A 68 -13.03 0.65 -6.89
C ILE A 68 -13.42 0.48 -8.36
N ASP A 69 -14.69 0.72 -8.70
CA ASP A 69 -15.18 0.55 -10.08
C ASP A 69 -14.62 1.61 -11.03
N GLN A 70 -14.52 2.87 -10.56
CA GLN A 70 -14.08 4.01 -11.39
C GLN A 70 -12.63 3.91 -11.81
N LEU A 71 -11.78 3.35 -10.94
CA LEU A 71 -10.34 3.20 -11.16
C LEU A 71 -9.95 1.75 -11.43
N HIS A 72 -10.91 0.84 -11.63
CA HIS A 72 -10.69 -0.59 -11.82
C HIS A 72 -9.64 -1.12 -10.81
N ILE A 73 -9.85 -0.83 -9.51
CA ILE A 73 -8.86 -1.15 -8.47
C ILE A 73 -8.85 -2.68 -8.26
N LYS A 74 -7.72 -3.32 -8.59
CA LYS A 74 -7.52 -4.78 -8.40
C LYS A 74 -6.97 -5.13 -7.03
N ALA A 75 -6.21 -4.23 -6.40
CA ALA A 75 -5.66 -4.43 -5.05
C ALA A 75 -5.33 -3.11 -4.36
N VAL A 76 -5.27 -3.15 -3.03
CA VAL A 76 -4.70 -2.09 -2.20
C VAL A 76 -3.42 -2.61 -1.58
N LEU A 77 -2.33 -1.89 -1.75
CA LEU A 77 -1.01 -2.22 -1.22
C LEU A 77 -0.72 -1.31 -0.02
N CYS A 78 -0.19 -1.86 1.07
CA CYS A 78 0.22 -1.09 2.24
C CYS A 78 1.62 -1.51 2.68
N THR A 79 2.48 -0.52 2.92
CA THR A 79 3.91 -0.75 3.18
C THR A 79 4.22 -1.21 4.61
N GLY A 80 3.22 -1.30 5.49
CA GLY A 80 3.40 -1.73 6.87
C GLY A 80 3.35 -0.58 7.87
N ASP A 81 3.85 -0.82 9.09
CA ASP A 81 3.75 0.11 10.21
C ASP A 81 2.29 0.59 10.42
N LEU A 82 1.41 -0.40 10.59
CA LEU A 82 -0.04 -0.19 10.81
C LEU A 82 -0.33 0.49 12.13
N VAL A 83 0.52 0.26 13.12
CA VAL A 83 0.43 0.77 14.49
C VAL A 83 1.77 1.39 14.89
N GLU A 84 1.81 2.26 15.88
CA GLU A 84 3.06 2.83 16.42
C GLU A 84 3.76 1.88 17.38
N GLN A 85 3.03 0.96 18.01
CA GLN A 85 3.55 -0.01 18.96
C GLN A 85 2.64 -1.25 18.96
N ASN A 86 3.23 -2.44 18.83
CA ASN A 86 2.47 -3.68 18.77
C ASN A 86 1.83 -4.07 20.13
N GLU A 87 2.58 -3.97 21.25
CA GLU A 87 2.13 -4.45 22.56
C GLU A 87 2.44 -3.43 23.65
N ASN A 88 1.70 -2.34 23.72
CA ASN A 88 1.83 -1.33 24.78
C ASN A 88 0.46 -0.96 25.35
N ILE A 89 0.26 -1.27 26.61
CA ILE A 89 -1.01 -1.00 27.32
C ILE A 89 -1.09 0.39 27.94
N VAL A 90 0.02 1.11 27.95
CA VAL A 90 0.10 2.45 28.58
C VAL A 90 0.24 3.52 27.50
N ARG A 91 -0.68 4.46 27.48
CA ARG A 91 -0.61 5.63 26.61
C ARG A 91 0.58 6.50 26.96
N ASN A 92 1.41 6.79 25.99
CA ASN A 92 2.51 7.74 26.14
C ASN A 92 2.11 9.08 25.54
N ARG A 93 1.57 9.98 26.34
CA ARG A 93 1.00 11.27 25.90
C ARG A 93 1.95 12.17 25.10
N LYS A 94 3.25 11.91 25.10
CA LYS A 94 4.24 12.68 24.34
C LYS A 94 4.38 12.19 22.90
N MET A 95 4.13 10.89 22.65
CA MET A 95 4.39 10.27 21.35
C MET A 95 3.14 9.64 20.72
N LEU A 96 2.14 9.33 21.53
CA LEU A 96 0.87 8.73 21.12
C LEU A 96 -0.16 8.88 22.25
N ASN A 97 -1.46 8.85 21.90
CA ASN A 97 -2.53 8.90 22.90
C ASN A 97 -3.42 7.65 22.91
N GLN A 98 -3.01 6.61 22.19
CA GLN A 98 -3.69 5.33 22.08
C GLN A 98 -2.85 4.21 22.69
N THR A 99 -3.49 3.19 23.26
CA THR A 99 -2.86 1.91 23.57
C THR A 99 -2.69 1.11 22.27
N SER A 100 -1.81 0.10 22.27
CA SER A 100 -1.63 -0.80 21.10
C SER A 100 -2.95 -1.43 20.66
N ARG A 101 -3.77 -1.89 21.63
CA ARG A 101 -5.09 -2.46 21.32
C ARG A 101 -6.01 -1.45 20.63
N GLU A 102 -6.05 -0.20 21.10
CA GLU A 102 -6.85 0.86 20.45
C GLU A 102 -6.34 1.15 19.04
N MET A 103 -5.02 1.16 18.82
CA MET A 103 -4.42 1.34 17.49
C MET A 103 -4.76 0.17 16.56
N TRP A 104 -4.57 -1.07 16.98
CA TRP A 104 -4.93 -2.26 16.21
C TRP A 104 -6.41 -2.27 15.82
N GLN A 105 -7.30 -1.94 16.77
CA GLN A 105 -8.74 -1.83 16.51
C GLN A 105 -9.05 -0.71 15.52
N ALA A 106 -8.36 0.43 15.60
CA ALA A 106 -8.59 1.56 14.71
C ALA A 106 -8.16 1.23 13.27
N VAL A 107 -6.94 0.73 13.07
CA VAL A 107 -6.47 0.38 11.72
C VAL A 107 -7.29 -0.76 11.13
N SER A 108 -7.63 -1.77 11.92
CA SER A 108 -8.50 -2.87 11.50
C SER A 108 -9.87 -2.34 11.01
N ARG A 109 -10.52 -1.47 11.77
CA ARG A 109 -11.79 -0.84 11.42
C ARG A 109 -11.69 0.00 10.13
N SER A 110 -10.56 0.66 9.89
CA SER A 110 -10.37 1.42 8.65
C SER A 110 -10.32 0.50 7.43
N PHE A 111 -9.61 -0.63 7.50
CA PHE A 111 -9.57 -1.63 6.43
C PHE A 111 -10.89 -2.40 6.23
N GLU A 112 -11.74 -2.51 7.24
CA GLU A 112 -13.04 -3.19 7.16
C GLU A 112 -13.94 -2.63 6.02
N ARG A 113 -13.74 -1.37 5.64
CA ARG A 113 -14.44 -0.76 4.49
C ARG A 113 -14.15 -1.42 3.16
N LEU A 114 -13.03 -2.14 3.06
CA LEU A 114 -12.54 -2.82 1.86
C LEU A 114 -12.89 -4.31 1.87
N ASP A 115 -13.30 -4.87 3.01
CA ASP A 115 -13.63 -6.28 3.16
C ASP A 115 -14.76 -6.69 2.20
N GLY A 116 -14.56 -7.81 1.49
CA GLY A 116 -15.47 -8.32 0.48
C GLY A 116 -15.56 -7.50 -0.81
N LYS A 117 -14.77 -6.44 -0.96
CA LYS A 117 -14.79 -5.55 -2.14
C LYS A 117 -13.50 -5.61 -2.95
N VAL A 118 -12.36 -5.58 -2.29
CA VAL A 118 -11.05 -5.57 -2.93
C VAL A 118 -10.02 -6.22 -1.99
N PRO A 119 -9.07 -7.02 -2.50
CA PRO A 119 -7.99 -7.52 -1.68
C PRO A 119 -7.05 -6.36 -1.29
N TYR A 120 -6.59 -6.38 -0.05
CA TYR A 120 -5.50 -5.54 0.40
C TYR A 120 -4.32 -6.41 0.85
N ILE A 121 -3.12 -5.98 0.50
CA ILE A 121 -1.85 -6.67 0.69
C ILE A 121 -0.98 -5.80 1.56
N ILE A 122 -0.61 -6.30 2.73
CA ILE A 122 0.10 -5.54 3.75
C ILE A 122 1.44 -6.19 4.01
N SER A 123 2.54 -5.45 3.87
CA SER A 123 3.83 -5.84 4.43
C SER A 123 3.84 -5.50 5.91
N ALA A 124 4.19 -6.44 6.78
CA ALA A 124 4.34 -6.10 8.19
C ALA A 124 5.61 -5.28 8.40
N GLY A 125 5.49 -4.15 9.11
CA GLY A 125 6.60 -3.27 9.45
C GLY A 125 7.23 -3.62 10.81
N ASN A 126 8.23 -2.83 11.22
CA ASN A 126 8.91 -3.08 12.50
C ASN A 126 8.00 -2.79 13.71
N HIS A 127 7.04 -1.90 13.58
CA HIS A 127 6.12 -1.54 14.65
C HIS A 127 5.00 -2.57 14.88
N GLU A 128 4.83 -3.55 14.00
CA GLU A 128 3.96 -4.72 14.19
C GLU A 128 4.59 -5.80 15.06
N TYR A 129 5.87 -5.71 15.43
CA TYR A 129 6.60 -6.75 16.17
C TYR A 129 7.12 -6.28 17.53
N GLY A 130 7.17 -7.23 18.46
CA GLY A 130 7.71 -7.01 19.78
C GLY A 130 6.81 -6.15 20.66
N TYR A 131 7.44 -5.42 21.58
CA TYR A 131 6.71 -4.50 22.45
C TYR A 131 6.43 -3.16 21.76
N ARG A 132 7.45 -2.58 21.14
CA ARG A 132 7.41 -1.29 20.45
C ARG A 132 7.73 -1.42 18.97
N ALA A 133 8.95 -1.88 18.68
CA ALA A 133 9.48 -1.90 17.32
C ALA A 133 10.52 -3.02 17.18
N ALA A 134 10.07 -4.21 16.81
CA ALA A 134 10.87 -5.37 16.46
C ALA A 134 11.91 -5.78 17.51
N GLU A 135 11.55 -5.74 18.81
CA GLU A 135 12.36 -6.30 19.88
C GLU A 135 12.38 -7.84 19.86
N ASN A 136 11.36 -8.47 19.27
CA ASN A 136 11.21 -9.91 19.05
C ASN A 136 10.23 -10.17 17.90
N GLY A 137 9.92 -11.43 17.61
CA GLY A 137 9.06 -11.85 16.50
C GLY A 137 7.57 -11.97 16.84
N LYS A 138 7.12 -11.57 18.02
CA LYS A 138 5.69 -11.63 18.39
C LYS A 138 4.91 -10.51 17.76
N THR A 139 3.70 -10.82 17.29
CA THR A 139 2.83 -9.87 16.61
C THR A 139 1.36 -10.15 16.88
N HIS A 140 0.54 -9.11 16.88
CA HIS A 140 -0.92 -9.21 16.87
C HIS A 140 -1.53 -9.18 15.46
N PHE A 141 -0.71 -9.12 14.42
CA PHE A 141 -1.19 -9.03 13.03
C PHE A 141 -2.23 -10.11 12.68
N PRO A 142 -2.01 -11.42 12.95
CA PRO A 142 -2.99 -12.45 12.61
C PRO A 142 -4.33 -12.34 13.36
N GLU A 143 -4.35 -11.69 14.54
CA GLU A 143 -5.58 -11.47 15.31
C GLU A 143 -6.51 -10.45 14.64
N TYR A 144 -5.92 -9.44 13.97
CA TYR A 144 -6.67 -8.34 13.36
C TYR A 144 -6.86 -8.51 11.85
N PHE A 145 -6.01 -9.28 11.21
CA PHE A 145 -6.04 -9.56 9.76
C PHE A 145 -6.00 -11.08 9.49
N PRO A 146 -6.93 -11.85 10.07
CA PRO A 146 -7.04 -13.28 9.76
C PRO A 146 -7.49 -13.48 8.31
N PHE A 147 -7.11 -14.60 7.69
CA PHE A 147 -7.42 -14.90 6.29
C PHE A 147 -8.93 -14.88 5.99
N GLU A 148 -9.75 -15.33 6.95
CA GLU A 148 -11.20 -15.43 6.79
C GLU A 148 -11.91 -14.07 6.76
N ARG A 149 -11.22 -13.02 7.14
CA ARG A 149 -11.77 -11.66 7.26
C ARG A 149 -12.24 -11.08 5.94
N ASN A 150 -11.41 -11.18 4.89
CA ASN A 150 -11.70 -10.57 3.60
C ASN A 150 -11.94 -11.63 2.52
N GLN A 151 -13.18 -11.81 2.08
CA GLN A 151 -13.53 -12.77 1.03
C GLN A 151 -12.83 -12.49 -0.30
N ALA A 152 -12.44 -11.24 -0.57
CA ALA A 152 -11.70 -10.90 -1.79
C ALA A 152 -10.29 -11.53 -1.84
N TRP A 153 -9.77 -12.04 -0.73
CA TRP A 153 -8.51 -12.79 -0.72
C TRP A 153 -8.64 -14.20 -1.27
N TYR A 154 -9.83 -14.82 -1.16
CA TYR A 154 -10.02 -16.22 -1.55
C TYR A 154 -9.75 -16.48 -3.04
N ASP A 155 -9.96 -15.47 -3.88
CA ASP A 155 -9.77 -15.58 -5.31
C ASP A 155 -8.33 -15.25 -5.77
N CYS A 156 -7.49 -14.71 -4.90
CA CYS A 156 -6.15 -14.23 -5.30
C CYS A 156 -4.99 -14.73 -4.44
N VAL A 157 -5.20 -15.16 -3.19
CA VAL A 157 -4.12 -15.76 -2.38
C VAL A 157 -3.77 -17.14 -2.93
N VAL A 158 -2.51 -17.33 -3.30
CA VAL A 158 -2.02 -18.57 -3.94
C VAL A 158 -1.01 -19.32 -3.10
N SER A 159 -0.40 -18.68 -2.11
CA SER A 159 0.57 -19.29 -1.19
C SER A 159 0.75 -18.41 0.03
N ASP A 160 1.08 -19.03 1.15
CA ASP A 160 1.55 -18.37 2.36
C ASP A 160 2.73 -19.12 2.96
N PHE A 161 3.44 -18.47 3.88
CA PHE A 161 4.52 -19.06 4.66
C PHE A 161 4.38 -18.63 6.12
N PRO A 162 4.58 -19.55 7.10
CA PRO A 162 4.39 -19.25 8.51
C PRO A 162 5.19 -18.03 8.97
N ASN A 163 4.57 -17.19 9.78
CA ASN A 163 5.22 -16.04 10.39
C ASN A 163 6.30 -16.48 11.41
N ARG A 164 6.91 -15.52 12.11
CA ARG A 164 7.98 -15.78 13.09
C ARG A 164 7.54 -16.60 14.31
N GLU A 165 6.25 -16.68 14.56
CA GLU A 165 5.67 -17.52 15.62
C GLU A 165 5.22 -18.90 15.10
N GLY A 166 5.49 -19.21 13.82
CA GLY A 166 5.08 -20.47 13.21
C GLY A 166 3.60 -20.57 12.87
N VAL A 167 2.90 -19.45 12.83
CA VAL A 167 1.46 -19.36 12.55
C VAL A 167 1.23 -18.99 11.09
N ALA A 168 0.27 -19.63 10.41
CA ALA A 168 -0.19 -19.23 9.09
C ALA A 168 -0.73 -17.79 9.16
N SER A 169 -0.20 -16.92 8.32
CA SER A 169 -0.51 -15.48 8.35
C SER A 169 -0.24 -14.83 7.01
N LEU A 170 -0.99 -13.77 6.71
CA LEU A 170 -0.79 -12.98 5.50
C LEU A 170 0.43 -12.05 5.55
N GLU A 171 1.22 -12.07 6.62
CA GLU A 171 2.52 -11.37 6.70
C GLU A 171 3.49 -11.86 5.63
N ASN A 172 3.50 -13.18 5.35
CA ASN A 172 4.26 -13.83 4.30
C ASN A 172 3.26 -14.50 3.35
N ALA A 173 2.81 -13.80 2.34
CA ALA A 173 1.77 -14.31 1.44
C ALA A 173 2.00 -13.88 0.00
N ALA A 174 1.41 -14.61 -0.93
CA ALA A 174 1.47 -14.33 -2.35
C ALA A 174 0.08 -14.27 -2.96
N PHE A 175 -0.11 -13.26 -3.81
CA PHE A 175 -1.38 -12.93 -4.44
C PHE A 175 -1.21 -12.89 -5.95
N ALA A 176 -2.01 -13.65 -6.69
CA ALA A 176 -1.96 -13.71 -8.14
C ALA A 176 -3.13 -12.96 -8.76
N PHE A 177 -2.85 -12.20 -9.81
CA PHE A 177 -3.83 -11.47 -10.59
C PHE A 177 -3.58 -11.77 -12.07
N GLU A 178 -4.64 -11.81 -12.86
CA GLU A 178 -4.56 -11.94 -14.32
C GLU A 178 -5.15 -10.71 -15.00
N ASP A 179 -4.52 -10.32 -16.11
CA ASP A 179 -4.96 -9.21 -16.93
C ASP A 179 -4.67 -9.51 -18.39
N PRO A 180 -5.59 -9.20 -19.33
CA PRO A 180 -5.40 -9.49 -20.75
C PRO A 180 -4.15 -8.85 -21.37
N HIS A 181 -3.74 -7.69 -20.87
CA HIS A 181 -2.60 -6.93 -21.39
C HIS A 181 -1.30 -7.22 -20.63
N TRP A 182 -1.39 -7.42 -19.32
CA TRP A 182 -0.23 -7.62 -18.45
C TRP A 182 0.13 -9.09 -18.25
N GLY A 183 -0.78 -10.00 -18.61
CA GLY A 183 -0.66 -11.41 -18.28
C GLY A 183 -0.79 -11.63 -16.78
N LYS A 184 0.00 -12.54 -16.22
CA LYS A 184 -0.03 -12.86 -14.81
C LYS A 184 0.86 -11.89 -14.00
N LEU A 185 0.29 -11.31 -12.95
CA LEU A 185 0.99 -10.52 -11.95
C LEU A 185 0.99 -11.31 -10.63
N LEU A 186 2.14 -11.40 -9.99
CA LEU A 186 2.29 -12.03 -8.68
C LEU A 186 2.81 -10.99 -7.70
N VAL A 187 2.03 -10.69 -6.67
CA VAL A 187 2.46 -9.82 -5.56
C VAL A 187 2.83 -10.70 -4.39
N ILE A 188 4.07 -10.62 -3.93
CA ILE A 188 4.57 -11.35 -2.76
C ILE A 188 4.87 -10.35 -1.67
N THR A 189 4.30 -10.53 -0.49
CA THR A 189 4.61 -9.73 0.70
C THR A 189 5.40 -10.53 1.71
N SER A 190 6.18 -9.84 2.54
CA SER A 190 7.00 -10.47 3.57
C SER A 190 6.88 -9.77 4.92
N GLU A 191 7.16 -10.53 5.97
CA GLU A 191 7.37 -10.04 7.33
C GLU A 191 8.49 -8.97 7.38
N PHE A 192 8.54 -8.16 8.44
CA PHE A 192 9.64 -7.22 8.64
C PHE A 192 10.97 -7.95 8.77
N ALA A 193 11.99 -7.44 8.05
CA ALA A 193 13.34 -8.00 8.00
C ALA A 193 13.31 -9.52 7.77
N PRO A 194 12.75 -10.01 6.66
CA PRO A 194 12.37 -11.40 6.44
C PRO A 194 13.53 -12.36 6.70
N ARG A 195 13.20 -13.54 7.27
CA ARG A 195 14.16 -14.63 7.49
C ARG A 195 14.61 -15.23 6.15
N ASP A 196 15.74 -15.95 6.16
CA ASP A 196 16.25 -16.63 4.96
C ASP A 196 15.25 -17.62 4.39
N GLU A 197 14.49 -18.31 5.23
CA GLU A 197 13.46 -19.27 4.81
C GLU A 197 12.31 -18.58 4.06
N VAL A 198 11.93 -17.35 4.47
CA VAL A 198 10.92 -16.55 3.78
C VAL A 198 11.43 -16.11 2.41
N LEU A 199 12.69 -15.66 2.33
CA LEU A 199 13.29 -15.29 1.06
C LEU A 199 13.43 -16.51 0.11
N ALA A 200 13.80 -17.67 0.63
CA ALA A 200 13.86 -18.91 -0.12
C ALA A 200 12.47 -19.31 -0.64
N TRP A 201 11.42 -19.30 0.23
CA TRP A 201 10.04 -19.55 -0.17
C TRP A 201 9.59 -18.61 -1.29
N ALA A 202 9.83 -17.31 -1.15
CA ALA A 202 9.44 -16.31 -2.16
C ALA A 202 10.13 -16.55 -3.51
N LYS A 203 11.44 -16.91 -3.47
CA LYS A 203 12.24 -17.22 -4.65
C LYS A 203 11.76 -18.49 -5.35
N ASP A 204 11.52 -19.56 -4.59
CA ASP A 204 11.03 -20.83 -5.10
C ASP A 204 9.63 -20.68 -5.70
N LEU A 205 8.75 -19.90 -5.05
CA LEU A 205 7.42 -19.61 -5.57
C LEU A 205 7.49 -18.84 -6.90
N ALA A 206 8.29 -17.77 -6.95
CA ALA A 206 8.46 -16.98 -8.18
C ALA A 206 9.05 -17.81 -9.34
N ALA A 207 9.86 -18.82 -9.03
CA ALA A 207 10.49 -19.71 -10.01
C ALA A 207 9.58 -20.84 -10.53
N LYS A 208 8.41 -21.06 -9.94
CA LYS A 208 7.49 -22.12 -10.40
C LYS A 208 7.10 -21.92 -11.86
N PRO A 209 6.91 -23.01 -12.65
CA PRO A 209 6.54 -22.91 -14.06
C PRO A 209 5.31 -22.04 -14.34
N GLU A 210 4.32 -22.09 -13.46
CA GLU A 210 3.08 -21.30 -13.55
C GLU A 210 3.27 -19.79 -13.39
N TYR A 211 4.43 -19.36 -12.83
CA TYR A 211 4.80 -17.96 -12.63
C TYR A 211 6.05 -17.54 -13.42
N ALA A 212 6.62 -18.42 -14.24
CA ALA A 212 7.87 -18.14 -14.96
C ALA A 212 7.81 -16.87 -15.83
N ASP A 213 6.64 -16.61 -16.44
CA ASP A 213 6.38 -15.43 -17.26
C ASP A 213 5.63 -14.32 -16.50
N ALA A 214 5.33 -14.51 -15.22
CA ALA A 214 4.67 -13.50 -14.41
C ALA A 214 5.60 -12.32 -14.14
N LYS A 215 5.02 -11.11 -14.08
CA LYS A 215 5.73 -9.97 -13.50
C LYS A 215 5.52 -9.99 -11.99
N VAL A 216 6.58 -10.24 -11.23
CA VAL A 216 6.53 -10.34 -9.77
C VAL A 216 6.82 -8.97 -9.15
N ILE A 217 5.93 -8.54 -8.26
CA ILE A 217 6.09 -7.38 -7.38
C ILE A 217 6.38 -7.94 -5.99
N PHE A 218 7.56 -7.63 -5.44
CA PHE A 218 7.91 -7.98 -4.07
C PHE A 218 7.67 -6.80 -3.15
N MET A 219 6.91 -7.02 -2.09
CA MET A 219 6.63 -6.02 -1.07
C MET A 219 7.33 -6.39 0.23
N THR A 220 8.04 -5.44 0.79
CA THR A 220 8.69 -5.57 2.10
C THR A 220 8.74 -4.20 2.77
N HIS A 221 8.76 -4.15 4.08
CA HIS A 221 8.70 -2.87 4.77
C HIS A 221 10.00 -2.06 4.62
N SER A 222 11.16 -2.63 4.94
CA SER A 222 12.46 -1.95 4.83
C SER A 222 13.26 -2.47 3.62
N PHE A 223 13.54 -1.57 2.66
CA PHE A 223 14.34 -1.92 1.49
C PHE A 223 15.18 -0.75 0.95
N LEU A 224 14.60 0.44 0.75
CA LEU A 224 15.30 1.65 0.31
C LEU A 224 15.32 2.71 1.41
N ARG A 225 16.35 3.53 1.44
CA ARG A 225 16.40 4.77 2.18
C ARG A 225 15.75 5.90 1.39
N HIS A 226 15.01 6.76 2.07
CA HIS A 226 14.51 8.00 1.49
C HIS A 226 15.65 8.84 0.86
N ARG A 227 15.33 9.69 -0.10
CA ARG A 227 16.25 10.55 -0.86
C ARG A 227 17.36 9.81 -1.61
N THR A 228 18.21 9.08 -0.89
CA THR A 228 19.43 8.47 -1.46
C THR A 228 19.12 7.26 -2.33
N ALA A 229 17.98 6.62 -2.11
CA ALA A 229 17.61 5.35 -2.73
C ALA A 229 18.66 4.23 -2.53
N GLU A 230 19.51 4.35 -1.50
CA GLU A 230 20.40 3.28 -1.08
C GLU A 230 19.59 2.14 -0.43
N ARG A 231 20.02 0.90 -0.62
CA ARG A 231 19.40 -0.22 0.07
C ARG A 231 19.74 -0.19 1.55
N THR A 232 18.75 -0.44 2.39
CA THR A 232 18.95 -0.52 3.84
C THR A 232 19.89 -1.66 4.19
N ALA A 233 20.70 -1.48 5.21
CA ALA A 233 21.62 -2.49 5.74
C ALA A 233 21.92 -2.19 7.22
N ASN A 234 22.15 -3.25 8.00
CA ASN A 234 22.60 -3.16 9.40
C ASN A 234 21.70 -2.26 10.28
N GLU A 235 20.39 -2.39 10.16
CA GLU A 235 19.46 -1.65 11.00
C GLU A 235 19.51 -2.15 12.45
N LYS A 236 19.23 -1.26 13.42
CA LYS A 236 19.45 -1.50 14.84
C LYS A 236 18.25 -2.11 15.56
N TYR A 237 17.58 -3.06 14.92
CA TYR A 237 16.49 -3.80 15.56
C TYR A 237 17.04 -5.08 16.24
N LYS A 238 16.34 -5.54 17.28
CA LYS A 238 16.73 -6.75 18.03
C LYS A 238 16.21 -8.03 17.40
N ILE A 239 15.24 -7.92 16.50
CA ILE A 239 14.66 -9.07 15.80
C ILE A 239 15.74 -9.81 15.01
N ALA A 240 15.80 -11.12 15.14
CA ALA A 240 16.77 -11.99 14.46
C ALA A 240 16.17 -13.37 14.20
N PRO A 241 16.57 -14.08 13.11
CA PRO A 241 17.42 -13.58 12.01
C PRO A 241 16.73 -12.47 11.21
N ALA A 242 17.50 -11.66 10.48
CA ALA A 242 16.98 -10.47 9.78
C ALA A 242 17.73 -10.23 8.47
N ASN A 243 16.99 -9.92 7.40
CA ASN A 243 17.53 -9.45 6.14
C ASN A 243 16.94 -8.05 5.84
N TYR A 244 17.81 -7.13 5.46
CA TYR A 244 17.44 -5.78 5.04
C TYR A 244 17.62 -5.62 3.53
N GLY A 245 17.36 -4.43 3.00
CA GLY A 245 17.32 -4.19 1.57
C GLY A 245 18.52 -4.72 0.77
N ALA A 246 19.74 -4.62 1.32
CA ALA A 246 20.95 -5.15 0.66
C ALA A 246 20.93 -6.69 0.61
N ASP A 247 20.60 -7.36 1.72
CA ASP A 247 20.52 -8.81 1.79
C ASP A 247 19.38 -9.36 0.94
N ILE A 248 18.20 -8.68 0.98
CA ILE A 248 17.02 -9.05 0.17
C ILE A 248 17.36 -8.94 -1.33
N TRP A 249 18.08 -7.88 -1.72
CA TRP A 249 18.53 -7.75 -3.10
C TRP A 249 19.40 -8.92 -3.51
N GLU A 250 20.46 -9.22 -2.76
CA GLU A 250 21.42 -10.26 -3.07
C GLU A 250 20.80 -11.68 -3.04
N LYS A 251 19.98 -11.98 -2.03
CA LYS A 251 19.46 -13.33 -1.79
C LYS A 251 18.22 -13.65 -2.63
N LEU A 252 17.36 -12.64 -2.92
CA LEU A 252 16.08 -12.85 -3.56
C LEU A 252 15.96 -12.10 -4.89
N VAL A 253 16.14 -10.77 -4.91
CA VAL A 253 15.70 -9.96 -6.04
C VAL A 253 16.62 -10.09 -7.25
N GLU A 254 17.93 -9.95 -7.05
CA GLU A 254 18.93 -10.06 -8.12
C GLU A 254 18.93 -11.44 -8.79
N PRO A 255 18.92 -12.57 -8.06
CA PRO A 255 18.93 -13.90 -8.69
C PRO A 255 17.57 -14.29 -9.32
N SER A 256 16.47 -13.58 -9.04
CA SER A 256 15.15 -13.89 -9.57
C SER A 256 14.93 -13.23 -10.93
N LYS A 257 14.61 -14.04 -11.95
CA LYS A 257 14.47 -13.56 -13.34
C LYS A 257 13.25 -12.67 -13.58
N ASN A 258 12.19 -12.87 -12.80
CA ASN A 258 10.86 -12.29 -13.00
C ASN A 258 10.40 -11.37 -11.88
N ILE A 259 11.19 -11.17 -10.82
CA ILE A 259 10.95 -10.03 -9.90
C ILE A 259 11.30 -8.76 -10.65
N ARG A 260 10.29 -7.92 -10.89
CA ARG A 260 10.40 -6.75 -11.74
C ARG A 260 10.16 -5.44 -10.98
N MET A 261 9.61 -5.53 -9.77
CA MET A 261 9.37 -4.39 -8.91
C MET A 261 9.55 -4.77 -7.45
N VAL A 262 10.09 -3.84 -6.65
CA VAL A 262 10.10 -3.88 -5.19
C VAL A 262 9.40 -2.63 -4.67
N ILE A 263 8.48 -2.80 -3.73
CA ILE A 263 7.78 -1.69 -3.05
C ILE A 263 8.08 -1.77 -1.56
N CYS A 264 8.41 -0.63 -0.95
CA CYS A 264 8.72 -0.54 0.48
C CYS A 264 8.27 0.80 1.09
N GLY A 265 8.33 0.88 2.43
CA GLY A 265 8.08 2.05 3.25
C GLY A 265 9.24 2.35 4.19
N HIS A 266 8.96 2.41 5.50
CA HIS A 266 9.88 2.45 6.62
C HIS A 266 10.61 3.78 6.81
N THR A 267 11.46 4.19 5.88
CA THR A 267 12.34 5.34 6.09
C THR A 267 11.67 6.66 5.69
N GLY A 268 11.98 7.71 6.43
CA GLY A 268 11.50 9.07 6.16
C GLY A 268 11.94 10.01 7.28
N VAL A 269 12.01 11.29 6.99
CA VAL A 269 12.27 12.33 7.99
C VAL A 269 11.34 13.51 7.75
N PRO A 270 10.99 14.30 8.77
CA PRO A 270 10.23 15.53 8.59
C PRO A 270 10.97 16.49 7.65
N GLY A 271 10.29 16.98 6.63
CA GLY A 271 10.86 17.85 5.62
C GLY A 271 9.95 17.95 4.40
N ASP A 272 10.56 18.02 3.23
CA ASP A 272 9.87 18.03 1.96
C ASP A 272 9.37 16.62 1.57
N PHE A 273 8.54 16.54 0.53
CA PHE A 273 8.02 15.26 0.04
C PHE A 273 9.13 14.28 -0.39
N GLU A 274 10.22 14.78 -0.93
CA GLU A 274 11.40 14.00 -1.31
C GLU A 274 12.05 13.27 -0.13
N ASP A 275 11.82 13.74 1.10
CA ASP A 275 12.27 13.09 2.35
C ASP A 275 11.43 11.87 2.74
N SER A 276 10.37 11.61 2.02
CA SER A 276 9.38 10.57 2.25
C SER A 276 9.30 9.55 1.11
N VAL A 277 10.13 9.68 0.08
CA VAL A 277 10.11 8.83 -1.12
C VAL A 277 11.50 8.51 -1.63
N ALA A 278 11.61 7.41 -2.39
CA ALA A 278 12.79 7.08 -3.16
C ALA A 278 12.41 6.21 -4.36
N PHE A 279 13.20 6.30 -5.43
CA PHE A 279 13.06 5.46 -6.61
C PHE A 279 14.43 5.18 -7.23
N ARG A 280 14.66 3.93 -7.62
CA ARG A 280 15.81 3.50 -8.41
C ARG A 280 15.47 2.31 -9.28
N SER A 281 16.31 2.04 -10.26
CA SER A 281 16.21 0.87 -11.12
C SER A 281 17.58 0.24 -11.31
N ASP A 282 17.65 -1.08 -11.16
CA ASP A 282 18.87 -1.85 -11.36
C ASP A 282 18.56 -3.08 -12.23
N LYS A 283 19.58 -3.70 -12.80
CA LYS A 283 19.43 -4.95 -13.56
C LYS A 283 19.59 -6.16 -12.62
N ASN A 284 18.70 -7.14 -12.76
CA ASN A 284 18.87 -8.44 -12.13
C ASN A 284 19.85 -9.34 -12.91
N SER A 285 20.13 -10.54 -12.42
CA SER A 285 21.05 -11.51 -13.06
C SER A 285 20.63 -11.94 -14.47
N ALA A 286 19.35 -11.79 -14.81
CA ALA A 286 18.84 -12.06 -16.16
C ALA A 286 18.89 -10.83 -17.10
N GLY A 287 19.50 -9.72 -16.65
CA GLY A 287 19.58 -8.47 -17.39
C GLY A 287 18.27 -7.69 -17.47
N LYS A 288 17.24 -8.10 -16.73
CA LYS A 288 15.95 -7.43 -16.69
C LYS A 288 15.96 -6.28 -15.68
N THR A 289 15.26 -5.20 -16.00
CA THR A 289 15.13 -4.05 -15.10
C THR A 289 14.24 -4.39 -13.92
N VAL A 290 14.70 -4.12 -12.71
CA VAL A 290 13.93 -4.16 -11.47
C VAL A 290 13.75 -2.74 -10.96
N HIS A 291 12.52 -2.30 -10.91
CA HIS A 291 12.15 -0.98 -10.38
C HIS A 291 11.92 -1.08 -8.87
N GLN A 292 12.50 -0.18 -8.10
CA GLN A 292 12.44 -0.17 -6.65
C GLN A 292 11.85 1.16 -6.19
N MET A 293 10.73 1.11 -5.51
CA MET A 293 9.97 2.29 -5.09
C MET A 293 9.73 2.26 -3.58
N MET A 294 10.13 3.33 -2.92
CA MET A 294 9.82 3.58 -1.52
C MET A 294 8.80 4.71 -1.43
N PHE A 295 7.80 4.51 -0.58
CA PHE A 295 6.74 5.48 -0.32
C PHE A 295 6.33 5.44 1.16
N ASN A 296 6.77 6.43 1.93
CA ASN A 296 6.42 6.59 3.34
C ASN A 296 6.16 8.07 3.66
N VAL A 297 4.90 8.44 3.70
CA VAL A 297 4.46 9.84 3.85
C VAL A 297 4.08 10.20 5.28
N GLN A 298 4.25 9.30 6.25
CA GLN A 298 3.77 9.45 7.64
C GLN A 298 4.26 10.72 8.35
N VAL A 299 5.39 11.29 7.93
CA VAL A 299 6.00 12.49 8.52
C VAL A 299 5.58 13.80 7.84
N LEU A 300 4.82 13.73 6.75
CA LEU A 300 4.22 14.92 6.15
C LEU A 300 3.03 15.41 6.99
N GLY A 301 2.63 16.66 6.81
CA GLY A 301 1.50 17.22 7.56
C GLY A 301 1.84 17.54 9.02
N GLY A 302 3.10 17.92 9.31
CA GLY A 302 3.51 18.41 10.62
C GLY A 302 4.55 17.56 11.37
N GLY A 303 5.25 16.66 10.66
CA GLY A 303 6.31 15.81 11.26
C GLY A 303 5.76 14.62 12.03
N TRP A 304 6.58 14.06 12.92
CA TRP A 304 6.24 12.86 13.71
C TRP A 304 5.00 13.01 14.61
N GLU A 305 4.70 14.23 15.04
CA GLU A 305 3.53 14.56 15.86
C GLU A 305 2.41 15.23 15.03
N GLY A 306 2.56 15.20 13.69
CA GLY A 306 1.62 15.80 12.77
C GLY A 306 0.37 14.97 12.53
N ASN A 307 -0.26 15.19 11.39
CA ASN A 307 -1.54 14.56 11.05
C ASN A 307 -1.42 13.16 10.43
N GLY A 308 -0.19 12.62 10.30
CA GLY A 308 0.08 11.27 9.82
C GLY A 308 0.31 11.15 8.31
N GLY A 309 0.43 12.27 7.56
CA GLY A 309 0.81 12.21 6.14
C GLY A 309 -0.16 12.87 5.16
N ASP A 310 -0.97 13.83 5.58
CA ASP A 310 -1.86 14.64 4.71
C ASP A 310 -2.78 13.82 3.78
N GLY A 311 -3.04 12.55 4.10
CA GLY A 311 -3.87 11.66 3.29
C GLY A 311 -3.25 11.28 1.94
N TRP A 312 -1.93 11.40 1.74
CA TRP A 312 -1.29 11.04 0.49
C TRP A 312 -1.30 9.54 0.25
N LEU A 313 -1.65 9.15 -0.99
CA LEU A 313 -1.58 7.79 -1.52
C LEU A 313 -1.06 7.83 -2.97
N ARG A 314 -0.65 6.67 -3.49
CA ARG A 314 -0.30 6.52 -4.91
C ARG A 314 -1.33 5.69 -5.65
N ILE A 315 -1.69 6.15 -6.84
CA ILE A 315 -2.46 5.41 -7.82
C ILE A 315 -1.46 4.82 -8.82
N LEU A 316 -1.34 3.50 -8.83
CA LEU A 316 -0.48 2.74 -9.72
C LEU A 316 -1.35 2.24 -10.87
N GLU A 317 -1.35 2.95 -12.00
CA GLU A 317 -2.19 2.66 -13.15
C GLU A 317 -1.41 1.82 -14.18
N PHE A 318 -1.83 0.58 -14.37
CA PHE A 318 -1.28 -0.39 -15.30
C PHE A 318 -1.91 -0.19 -16.68
N MET A 319 -1.14 0.34 -17.64
CA MET A 319 -1.62 0.72 -18.96
C MET A 319 -1.87 -0.50 -19.85
N PRO A 320 -2.80 -0.42 -20.83
CA PRO A 320 -3.14 -1.54 -21.71
C PRO A 320 -2.05 -1.90 -22.73
N ASP A 321 -0.92 -1.21 -22.74
CA ASP A 321 0.26 -1.61 -23.51
C ASP A 321 1.04 -2.80 -22.88
N GLY A 322 0.63 -3.24 -21.69
CA GLY A 322 1.22 -4.36 -20.96
C GLY A 322 2.62 -4.12 -20.39
N LYS A 323 3.10 -2.89 -20.43
CA LYS A 323 4.47 -2.54 -20.01
C LYS A 323 4.61 -1.20 -19.26
N THR A 324 3.69 -0.26 -19.43
CA THR A 324 3.76 1.06 -18.78
C THR A 324 2.91 1.09 -17.52
N LEU A 325 3.55 1.39 -16.38
CA LEU A 325 2.91 1.67 -15.10
C LEU A 325 3.02 3.17 -14.82
N LYS A 326 1.87 3.86 -14.79
CA LYS A 326 1.81 5.28 -14.40
C LYS A 326 1.67 5.41 -12.90
N VAL A 327 2.57 6.15 -12.28
CA VAL A 327 2.52 6.49 -10.85
C VAL A 327 1.97 7.90 -10.71
N ARG A 328 0.90 8.05 -9.94
CA ARG A 328 0.29 9.35 -9.59
C ARG A 328 0.14 9.45 -8.08
N THR A 329 0.46 10.61 -7.52
CA THR A 329 0.31 10.89 -6.09
C THR A 329 -0.87 11.82 -5.86
N TYR A 330 -1.81 11.37 -5.02
CA TYR A 330 -3.08 12.03 -4.76
C TYR A 330 -3.41 12.02 -3.26
N SER A 331 -4.06 13.08 -2.79
CA SER A 331 -4.58 13.17 -1.42
C SER A 331 -6.10 13.33 -1.42
N PRO A 332 -6.85 12.33 -0.93
CA PRO A 332 -8.29 12.48 -0.66
C PRO A 332 -8.61 13.61 0.31
N LEU A 333 -7.73 13.88 1.28
CA LEU A 333 -7.91 14.97 2.25
C LEU A 333 -8.02 16.32 1.56
N PHE A 334 -7.08 16.62 0.66
CA PHE A 334 -7.14 17.87 -0.12
C PHE A 334 -8.22 17.83 -1.19
N GLY A 335 -8.50 16.67 -1.76
CA GLY A 335 -9.47 16.49 -2.85
C GLY A 335 -10.93 16.64 -2.44
N ILE A 336 -11.27 16.43 -1.16
CA ILE A 336 -12.67 16.47 -0.68
C ILE A 336 -13.27 17.86 -0.65
N SER A 337 -12.46 18.91 -0.50
CA SER A 337 -12.92 20.30 -0.38
C SER A 337 -12.64 21.11 -1.64
N ALA A 338 -13.62 21.89 -2.07
CA ALA A 338 -13.45 22.84 -3.18
C ALA A 338 -12.32 23.86 -2.93
N ALA A 339 -12.05 24.19 -1.66
CA ALA A 339 -11.02 25.16 -1.28
C ALA A 339 -9.60 24.56 -1.41
N THR A 340 -9.44 23.26 -1.22
CA THR A 340 -8.12 22.59 -1.18
C THR A 340 -7.86 21.64 -2.35
N LYS A 341 -8.85 21.35 -3.20
CA LYS A 341 -8.72 20.36 -4.28
C LYS A 341 -7.59 20.66 -5.29
N HIS A 342 -7.18 21.92 -5.41
CA HIS A 342 -6.06 22.31 -6.25
C HIS A 342 -4.70 21.84 -5.69
N LEU A 343 -4.64 21.44 -4.42
CA LEU A 343 -3.47 20.87 -3.73
C LEU A 343 -3.49 19.33 -3.73
N ALA A 344 -4.56 18.71 -4.23
CA ALA A 344 -4.77 17.27 -4.10
C ALA A 344 -3.86 16.40 -4.97
N HIS A 345 -3.17 17.00 -5.94
CA HIS A 345 -2.24 16.31 -6.83
C HIS A 345 -0.83 16.86 -6.65
N ARG A 346 0.13 15.97 -6.60
CA ARG A 346 1.54 16.29 -6.73
C ARG A 346 2.02 15.90 -8.12
N THR A 347 2.83 16.77 -8.72
CA THR A 347 3.29 16.63 -10.12
C THR A 347 4.81 16.75 -10.26
N GLY A 348 5.56 16.69 -9.15
CA GLY A 348 7.02 16.65 -9.15
C GLY A 348 7.56 15.35 -9.74
N ALA A 349 8.85 15.31 -10.03
CA ALA A 349 9.52 14.17 -10.66
C ALA A 349 9.42 12.86 -9.84
N TYR A 350 9.30 12.97 -8.51
CA TYR A 350 9.12 11.82 -7.60
C TYR A 350 7.66 11.48 -7.31
N ASP A 351 6.74 12.31 -7.77
CA ASP A 351 5.33 12.25 -7.43
C ASP A 351 4.49 11.70 -8.57
N GLN A 352 4.83 12.09 -9.81
CA GLN A 352 4.17 11.65 -11.02
C GLN A 352 5.21 11.26 -12.06
N PHE A 353 5.26 9.98 -12.41
CA PHE A 353 6.21 9.43 -13.37
C PHE A 353 5.71 8.11 -13.95
N ASP A 354 6.33 7.70 -15.07
CA ASP A 354 6.04 6.44 -15.72
C ASP A 354 7.18 5.45 -15.49
N ILE A 355 6.83 4.21 -15.20
CA ILE A 355 7.73 3.06 -15.10
C ILE A 355 7.48 2.19 -16.33
N VAL A 356 8.54 1.82 -17.07
CA VAL A 356 8.41 0.97 -18.26
C VAL A 356 9.12 -0.35 -18.02
N PHE A 357 8.36 -1.42 -18.03
CA PHE A 357 8.86 -2.81 -17.92
C PHE A 357 9.41 -3.28 -19.27
N ASP A 358 10.66 -3.80 -19.29
CA ASP A 358 11.32 -4.36 -20.47
C ASP A 358 11.05 -5.87 -20.66
#